data_da6703cf8bf40e71b4c06246291a31c3
#
_entry.id   da6703cf8bf40e71b4c06246291a31c3
#
_cell.length_a   1.000
_cell.length_b   1.000
_cell.length_c   1.000
_cell.angle_alpha   90.00
_cell.angle_beta   90.00
_cell.angle_gamma   90.00
#
_symmetry.space_group_name_H-M   'P 1'
#
loop_
_entity.id
_entity.type
_entity.pdbx_description
1 polymer ?
#
loop_
_entity_poly.entity_id
_entity_poly.type
_entity_poly.pdbx_seq_one_letter_code
_entity_poly.pdbx_strand_id
1 'polypeptide(L)'
;MRVTVIGTGAWGETLADLLQENLHEVVRWSRRSPQSLESAIDQSEVVVSAVSMKGVESISQQVRTLGLDSAVAIVSATKGLTNAAGSGIPRILALPDRPSDLWLRALPNNPVVILSGPNLSKEIQSGLPAAAVAASQQESAAIVVQTIFNSQRFRVYTNNDPIGVELAGALKNVMAIATGACDGLCLGTNARSALVTRGLAEMVRIAVGWGAQAETLYGLAGVGDLMATCSSPLSRNYQVGYRLAQGETISEILDTLEGTAEGVNTTQVLMQLVRAQPDDRPLELPITEQVDRLLRGESTPAEALNALMSRVSKAERFR
;
A
#
# COMPACT_ATOMS: atom_id res chain seq x y z
N MET A 1 -1.46 16.05 -21.70
CA MET A 1 -0.94 16.59 -20.44
C MET A 1 0.51 16.17 -20.31
N ARG A 2 1.32 17.02 -19.66
CA ARG A 2 2.67 16.65 -19.23
C ARG A 2 2.62 16.07 -17.83
N VAL A 3 3.09 14.83 -17.67
CA VAL A 3 3.03 14.08 -16.43
C VAL A 3 4.41 13.61 -16.03
N THR A 4 4.83 13.92 -14.79
CA THR A 4 6.09 13.42 -14.25
C THR A 4 5.84 12.24 -13.32
N VAL A 5 6.49 11.12 -13.60
CA VAL A 5 6.48 9.93 -12.74
C VAL A 5 7.78 9.86 -11.94
N ILE A 6 7.67 10.04 -10.61
CA ILE A 6 8.77 9.96 -9.67
C ILE A 6 8.85 8.54 -9.09
N GLY A 7 9.95 7.85 -9.41
CA GLY A 7 10.16 6.44 -9.05
C GLY A 7 10.08 5.53 -10.26
N THR A 8 11.24 4.97 -10.67
CA THR A 8 11.40 4.10 -11.84
C THR A 8 11.54 2.62 -11.43
N GLY A 9 10.80 2.23 -10.38
CA GLY A 9 10.60 0.81 -10.05
C GLY A 9 9.51 0.19 -10.92
N ALA A 10 9.29 -1.13 -10.80
CA ALA A 10 8.32 -1.84 -11.64
C ALA A 10 6.94 -1.16 -11.70
N TRP A 11 6.43 -0.64 -10.59
CA TRP A 11 5.13 0.05 -10.57
C TRP A 11 5.18 1.43 -11.23
N GLY A 12 6.23 2.21 -10.98
CA GLY A 12 6.39 3.52 -11.63
C GLY A 12 6.54 3.42 -13.15
N GLU A 13 7.34 2.46 -13.64
CA GLU A 13 7.45 2.19 -15.07
C GLU A 13 6.10 1.78 -15.67
N THR A 14 5.35 0.88 -15.00
CA THR A 14 4.01 0.48 -15.44
C THR A 14 3.07 1.68 -15.58
N LEU A 15 3.07 2.59 -14.59
CA LEU A 15 2.24 3.79 -14.64
C LEU A 15 2.68 4.74 -15.76
N ALA A 16 3.99 4.89 -15.97
CA ALA A 16 4.52 5.72 -17.04
C ALA A 16 4.15 5.16 -18.44
N ASP A 17 4.20 3.84 -18.60
CA ASP A 17 3.80 3.18 -19.85
C ASP A 17 2.30 3.38 -20.12
N LEU A 18 1.43 3.20 -19.13
CA LEU A 18 -0.02 3.43 -19.26
C LEU A 18 -0.33 4.88 -19.67
N LEU A 19 0.39 5.86 -19.11
CA LEU A 19 0.23 7.26 -19.47
C LEU A 19 0.70 7.53 -20.91
N GLN A 20 1.82 6.94 -21.34
CA GLN A 20 2.31 7.08 -22.73
C GLN A 20 1.38 6.42 -23.73
N GLU A 21 0.80 5.27 -23.41
CA GLU A 21 -0.22 4.63 -24.27
C GLU A 21 -1.46 5.52 -24.45
N ASN A 22 -1.80 6.31 -23.43
CA ASN A 22 -2.87 7.32 -23.50
C ASN A 22 -2.40 8.65 -24.11
N LEU A 23 -1.26 8.67 -24.80
CA LEU A 23 -0.72 9.82 -25.55
C LEU A 23 -0.37 11.04 -24.67
N HIS A 24 0.00 10.82 -23.40
CA HIS A 24 0.52 11.88 -22.54
C HIS A 24 2.04 12.04 -22.72
N GLU A 25 2.54 13.26 -22.53
CA GLU A 25 3.98 13.52 -22.43
C GLU A 25 4.46 13.07 -21.04
N VAL A 26 5.29 12.05 -20.97
CA VAL A 26 5.71 11.44 -19.69
C VAL A 26 7.18 11.64 -19.43
N VAL A 27 7.49 12.29 -18.32
CA VAL A 27 8.85 12.41 -17.79
C VAL A 27 9.03 11.37 -16.68
N ARG A 28 10.02 10.48 -16.83
CA ARG A 28 10.40 9.50 -15.80
C ARG A 28 11.58 10.03 -14.99
N TRP A 29 11.45 10.06 -13.70
CA TRP A 29 12.52 10.51 -12.83
C TRP A 29 12.77 9.56 -11.64
N SER A 30 14.04 9.38 -11.34
CA SER A 30 14.53 8.71 -10.14
C SER A 30 15.84 9.36 -9.67
N ARG A 31 16.29 9.05 -8.47
CA ARG A 31 17.59 9.53 -7.96
C ARG A 31 18.80 9.13 -8.83
N ARG A 32 18.63 8.19 -9.76
CA ARG A 32 19.65 7.76 -10.72
C ARG A 32 19.50 8.41 -12.10
N SER A 33 18.47 9.22 -12.29
CA SER A 33 18.25 9.92 -13.55
C SER A 33 19.33 10.99 -13.78
N PRO A 34 19.77 11.21 -15.02
CA PRO A 34 20.78 12.22 -15.32
C PRO A 34 20.25 13.67 -15.16
N GLN A 35 18.93 13.87 -15.29
CA GLN A 35 18.28 15.17 -15.11
C GLN A 35 17.97 15.43 -13.63
N SER A 36 17.94 16.71 -13.23
CA SER A 36 17.52 17.11 -11.89
C SER A 36 16.03 16.87 -11.66
N LEU A 37 15.60 16.77 -10.38
CA LEU A 37 14.18 16.71 -10.05
C LEU A 37 13.46 17.98 -10.48
N GLU A 38 14.08 19.14 -10.33
CA GLU A 38 13.57 20.45 -10.77
C GLU A 38 13.20 20.42 -12.26
N SER A 39 14.15 20.03 -13.12
CA SER A 39 13.90 19.90 -14.55
C SER A 39 12.83 18.86 -14.90
N ALA A 40 12.72 17.80 -14.10
CA ALA A 40 11.75 16.76 -14.34
C ALA A 40 10.31 17.20 -14.05
N ILE A 41 10.10 17.98 -12.97
CA ILE A 41 8.76 18.46 -12.59
C ILE A 41 8.37 19.79 -13.25
N ASP A 42 9.31 20.44 -13.93
CA ASP A 42 9.03 21.69 -14.64
C ASP A 42 7.89 21.51 -15.66
N GLN A 43 6.94 22.43 -15.66
CA GLN A 43 5.72 22.41 -16.48
C GLN A 43 4.85 21.15 -16.34
N SER A 44 5.03 20.37 -15.27
CA SER A 44 4.15 19.22 -15.02
C SER A 44 2.75 19.68 -14.63
N GLU A 45 1.74 19.10 -15.23
CA GLU A 45 0.31 19.27 -14.84
C GLU A 45 -0.11 18.23 -13.79
N VAL A 46 0.57 17.07 -13.75
CA VAL A 46 0.39 16.02 -12.76
C VAL A 46 1.75 15.43 -12.38
N VAL A 47 1.96 15.17 -11.09
CA VAL A 47 3.13 14.46 -10.57
C VAL A 47 2.68 13.15 -9.94
N VAL A 48 3.16 12.03 -10.45
CA VAL A 48 2.87 10.68 -9.95
C VAL A 48 4.02 10.21 -9.06
N SER A 49 3.75 9.96 -7.79
CA SER A 49 4.71 9.40 -6.83
C SER A 49 4.56 7.89 -6.73
N ALA A 50 5.53 7.16 -7.26
CA ALA A 50 5.63 5.70 -7.22
C ALA A 50 6.90 5.22 -6.50
N VAL A 51 7.37 5.99 -5.53
CA VAL A 51 8.51 5.64 -4.67
C VAL A 51 8.11 4.68 -3.55
N SER A 52 9.08 4.00 -2.94
CA SER A 52 8.82 3.23 -1.71
C SER A 52 8.43 4.16 -0.55
N MET A 53 7.71 3.63 0.45
CA MET A 53 7.29 4.41 1.62
C MET A 53 8.44 5.18 2.27
N LYS A 54 9.61 4.57 2.39
CA LYS A 54 10.84 5.20 2.93
C LYS A 54 11.30 6.43 2.14
N GLY A 55 10.92 6.54 0.87
CA GLY A 55 11.33 7.64 -0.01
C GLY A 55 10.35 8.82 -0.05
N VAL A 56 9.11 8.64 0.39
CA VAL A 56 8.05 9.65 0.22
C VAL A 56 8.39 10.95 0.93
N GLU A 57 8.80 10.89 2.20
CA GLU A 57 9.12 12.09 2.98
C GLU A 57 10.23 12.92 2.33
N SER A 58 11.35 12.28 1.98
CA SER A 58 12.47 12.97 1.34
C SER A 58 12.08 13.61 0.02
N ILE A 59 11.31 12.91 -0.82
CA ILE A 59 10.87 13.42 -2.13
C ILE A 59 9.86 14.55 -1.97
N SER A 60 8.89 14.42 -1.10
CA SER A 60 7.87 15.46 -0.89
C SER A 60 8.50 16.77 -0.39
N GLN A 61 9.50 16.70 0.49
CA GLN A 61 10.24 17.88 0.95
C GLN A 61 11.11 18.51 -0.16
N GLN A 62 11.74 17.69 -1.01
CA GLN A 62 12.47 18.23 -2.17
C GLN A 62 11.55 18.96 -3.14
N VAL A 63 10.40 18.36 -3.49
CA VAL A 63 9.39 18.99 -4.37
C VAL A 63 8.87 20.27 -3.76
N ARG A 64 8.61 20.32 -2.44
CA ARG A 64 8.25 21.55 -1.72
C ARG A 64 9.29 22.66 -1.90
N THR A 65 10.57 22.31 -1.73
CA THR A 65 11.67 23.29 -1.82
C THR A 65 11.80 23.86 -3.22
N LEU A 66 11.44 23.08 -4.25
CA LEU A 66 11.46 23.52 -5.66
C LEU A 66 10.27 24.41 -6.03
N GLY A 67 9.21 24.49 -5.20
CA GLY A 67 8.11 25.43 -5.40
C GLY A 67 7.13 24.97 -6.49
N LEU A 68 6.64 23.72 -6.40
CA LEU A 68 5.63 23.19 -7.34
C LEU A 68 4.36 24.05 -7.32
N ASP A 69 3.81 24.37 -8.50
CA ASP A 69 2.57 25.11 -8.63
C ASP A 69 1.42 24.37 -7.91
N SER A 70 0.61 25.13 -7.17
CA SER A 70 -0.50 24.61 -6.38
C SER A 70 -1.63 23.97 -7.21
N ALA A 71 -1.72 24.26 -8.50
CA ALA A 71 -2.67 23.62 -9.41
C ALA A 71 -2.26 22.19 -9.81
N VAL A 72 -0.98 21.82 -9.62
CA VAL A 72 -0.47 20.49 -10.00
C VAL A 72 -1.00 19.43 -9.03
N ALA A 73 -1.67 18.41 -9.56
CA ALA A 73 -2.15 17.30 -8.75
C ALA A 73 -1.01 16.30 -8.45
N ILE A 74 -0.96 15.85 -7.20
CA ILE A 74 -0.05 14.79 -6.74
C ILE A 74 -0.81 13.46 -6.73
N VAL A 75 -0.37 12.49 -7.53
CA VAL A 75 -0.90 11.13 -7.50
C VAL A 75 -0.01 10.26 -6.62
N SER A 76 -0.51 9.86 -5.46
CA SER A 76 0.18 8.91 -4.57
C SER A 76 -0.15 7.49 -4.97
N ALA A 77 0.83 6.76 -5.50
CA ALA A 77 0.72 5.35 -5.88
C ALA A 77 1.52 4.42 -4.94
N THR A 78 2.04 4.97 -3.85
CA THR A 78 2.79 4.25 -2.81
C THR A 78 1.82 3.54 -1.86
N LYS A 79 2.14 2.30 -1.51
CA LYS A 79 1.34 1.46 -0.59
C LYS A 79 2.16 1.10 0.64
N GLY A 80 1.89 1.72 1.77
CA GLY A 80 2.62 1.47 3.02
C GLY A 80 2.29 2.48 4.10
N LEU A 81 2.84 2.28 5.29
CA LEU A 81 2.71 3.16 6.45
C LEU A 81 4.09 3.48 7.00
N THR A 82 4.23 4.62 7.66
CA THR A 82 5.42 4.96 8.43
C THR A 82 5.03 5.56 9.77
N ASN A 83 5.96 5.53 10.73
CA ASN A 83 5.72 6.18 12.00
C ASN A 83 5.63 7.70 11.80
N ALA A 84 4.66 8.33 12.46
CA ALA A 84 4.53 9.79 12.44
C ALA A 84 5.82 10.46 12.92
N ALA A 85 6.50 11.15 12.01
CA ALA A 85 7.70 11.91 12.31
C ALA A 85 7.34 13.35 12.66
N GLY A 86 7.75 13.82 13.84
CA GLY A 86 7.74 15.25 14.17
C GLY A 86 6.37 15.88 14.50
N SER A 87 5.34 15.09 14.81
CA SER A 87 3.99 15.62 15.10
C SER A 87 3.87 16.36 16.43
N GLY A 88 4.90 16.33 17.30
CA GLY A 88 4.80 16.88 18.67
C GLY A 88 3.75 16.18 19.57
N ILE A 89 2.94 15.32 18.99
CA ILE A 89 1.97 14.50 19.70
C ILE A 89 2.72 13.29 20.28
N PRO A 90 2.50 12.93 21.54
CA PRO A 90 3.06 11.71 22.09
C PRO A 90 2.77 10.52 21.16
N ARG A 91 3.79 9.72 20.83
CA ARG A 91 3.68 8.54 19.93
C ARG A 91 2.51 7.61 20.25
N ILE A 92 2.06 7.63 21.50
CA ILE A 92 0.95 6.83 22.04
C ILE A 92 -0.42 7.22 21.43
N LEU A 93 -0.55 8.43 20.88
CA LEU A 93 -1.83 8.95 20.34
C LEU A 93 -1.77 9.29 18.85
N ALA A 94 -0.59 9.23 18.23
CA ALA A 94 -0.43 9.57 16.81
C ALA A 94 -0.69 8.33 15.93
N LEU A 95 -1.63 8.45 15.00
CA LEU A 95 -1.78 7.47 13.93
C LEU A 95 -0.52 7.45 13.05
N PRO A 96 -0.16 6.30 12.44
CA PRO A 96 0.92 6.25 11.48
C PRO A 96 0.65 7.16 10.30
N ASP A 97 1.71 7.75 9.75
CA ASP A 97 1.62 8.54 8.53
C ASP A 97 1.40 7.63 7.32
N ARG A 98 0.44 8.01 6.49
CA ARG A 98 0.22 7.48 5.14
C ARG A 98 1.07 8.29 4.15
N PRO A 99 1.35 7.77 2.95
CA PRO A 99 2.00 8.54 1.88
C PRO A 99 1.34 9.89 1.62
N SER A 100 0.00 9.94 1.60
CA SER A 100 -0.77 11.18 1.39
C SER A 100 -0.56 12.21 2.51
N ASP A 101 -0.41 11.78 3.76
CA ASP A 101 -0.17 12.70 4.88
C ASP A 101 1.17 13.44 4.73
N LEU A 102 2.20 12.74 4.22
CA LEU A 102 3.50 13.32 3.94
C LEU A 102 3.43 14.34 2.78
N TRP A 103 2.68 14.01 1.72
CA TRP A 103 2.46 14.93 0.60
C TRP A 103 1.65 16.16 1.01
N LEU A 104 0.54 16.01 1.74
CA LEU A 104 -0.28 17.11 2.23
C LEU A 104 0.47 18.01 3.21
N ARG A 105 1.36 17.44 4.03
CA ARG A 105 2.23 18.22 4.94
C ARG A 105 3.28 19.03 4.17
N ALA A 106 3.82 18.48 3.10
CA ALA A 106 4.80 19.17 2.27
C ALA A 106 4.14 20.21 1.34
N LEU A 107 3.01 19.88 0.74
CA LEU A 107 2.32 20.65 -0.29
C LEU A 107 0.83 20.80 0.05
N PRO A 108 0.47 21.63 1.07
CA PRO A 108 -0.88 21.68 1.62
C PRO A 108 -1.93 22.25 0.65
N ASN A 109 -1.52 22.94 -0.39
CA ASN A 109 -2.41 23.57 -1.36
C ASN A 109 -2.59 22.74 -2.64
N ASN A 110 -1.81 21.67 -2.82
CA ASN A 110 -1.90 20.82 -4.00
C ASN A 110 -2.94 19.72 -3.80
N PRO A 111 -3.75 19.41 -4.81
CA PRO A 111 -4.64 18.26 -4.77
C PRO A 111 -3.83 16.96 -4.63
N VAL A 112 -4.21 16.11 -3.67
CA VAL A 112 -3.61 14.77 -3.53
C VAL A 112 -4.66 13.72 -3.89
N VAL A 113 -4.28 12.81 -4.79
CA VAL A 113 -5.11 11.70 -5.27
C VAL A 113 -4.40 10.39 -4.99
N ILE A 114 -5.07 9.45 -4.35
CA ILE A 114 -4.54 8.11 -4.11
C ILE A 114 -4.89 7.21 -5.29
N LEU A 115 -3.90 6.53 -5.86
CA LEU A 115 -4.13 5.52 -6.91
C LEU A 115 -3.81 4.12 -6.36
N SER A 116 -4.83 3.29 -6.23
CA SER A 116 -4.71 1.92 -5.68
C SER A 116 -5.67 0.96 -6.38
N GLY A 117 -5.52 -0.35 -6.16
CA GLY A 117 -6.35 -1.40 -6.76
C GLY A 117 -5.55 -2.67 -7.05
N PRO A 118 -6.18 -3.70 -7.63
CA PRO A 118 -5.53 -4.95 -8.04
C PRO A 118 -4.56 -4.70 -9.21
N ASN A 119 -3.33 -4.31 -8.89
CA ASN A 119 -2.36 -3.81 -9.87
C ASN A 119 -1.02 -4.57 -9.76
N LEU A 120 -0.97 -5.78 -10.27
CA LEU A 120 0.26 -6.53 -10.43
C LEU A 120 1.02 -6.01 -11.66
N SER A 121 2.12 -5.29 -11.44
CA SER A 121 2.87 -4.59 -12.51
C SER A 121 3.22 -5.50 -13.69
N LYS A 122 3.71 -6.72 -13.42
CA LYS A 122 4.11 -7.68 -14.47
C LYS A 122 2.94 -8.10 -15.36
N GLU A 123 1.73 -8.24 -14.81
CA GLU A 123 0.53 -8.56 -15.57
C GLU A 123 0.13 -7.39 -16.48
N ILE A 124 0.09 -6.18 -15.94
CA ILE A 124 -0.25 -4.97 -16.71
C ILE A 124 0.77 -4.74 -17.83
N GLN A 125 2.06 -4.87 -17.55
CA GLN A 125 3.13 -4.77 -18.55
C GLN A 125 3.02 -5.84 -19.66
N SER A 126 2.47 -7.02 -19.34
CA SER A 126 2.16 -8.06 -20.32
C SER A 126 0.89 -7.79 -21.13
N GLY A 127 0.26 -6.62 -20.96
CA GLY A 127 -0.96 -6.22 -21.69
C GLY A 127 -2.26 -6.76 -21.10
N LEU A 128 -2.23 -7.42 -19.93
CA LEU A 128 -3.43 -7.95 -19.31
C LEU A 128 -4.29 -6.82 -18.71
N PRO A 129 -5.63 -6.97 -18.71
CA PRO A 129 -6.53 -5.95 -18.18
C PRO A 129 -6.43 -5.81 -16.68
N ALA A 130 -6.54 -4.58 -16.18
CA ALA A 130 -6.57 -4.29 -14.77
C ALA A 130 -7.54 -3.13 -14.45
N ALA A 131 -7.82 -2.94 -13.16
CA ALA A 131 -8.63 -1.83 -12.70
C ALA A 131 -7.99 -1.16 -11.48
N ALA A 132 -8.21 0.15 -11.33
CA ALA A 132 -7.74 0.94 -10.21
C ALA A 132 -8.82 1.88 -9.68
N VAL A 133 -8.55 2.48 -8.53
CA VAL A 133 -9.34 3.54 -7.92
C VAL A 133 -8.46 4.78 -7.76
N ALA A 134 -8.96 5.92 -8.25
CA ALA A 134 -8.44 7.25 -7.99
C ALA A 134 -9.28 7.89 -6.89
N ALA A 135 -8.72 8.09 -5.70
CA ALA A 135 -9.46 8.61 -4.55
C ALA A 135 -8.90 9.95 -4.07
N SER A 136 -9.81 10.92 -3.88
CA SER A 136 -9.46 12.24 -3.36
C SER A 136 -10.67 12.88 -2.66
N GLN A 137 -10.41 13.77 -1.70
CA GLN A 137 -11.41 14.67 -1.16
C GLN A 137 -11.87 15.72 -2.21
N GLN A 138 -11.02 16.00 -3.21
CA GLN A 138 -11.35 16.87 -4.33
C GLN A 138 -11.75 16.02 -5.54
N GLU A 139 -13.06 15.89 -5.78
CA GLU A 139 -13.62 15.05 -6.85
C GLU A 139 -13.04 15.40 -8.23
N SER A 140 -12.86 16.69 -8.52
CA SER A 140 -12.27 17.15 -9.78
C SER A 140 -10.86 16.59 -10.02
N ALA A 141 -10.03 16.51 -8.98
CA ALA A 141 -8.70 15.94 -9.06
C ALA A 141 -8.74 14.41 -9.31
N ALA A 142 -9.67 13.71 -8.65
CA ALA A 142 -9.87 12.28 -8.90
C ALA A 142 -10.31 12.01 -10.35
N ILE A 143 -11.18 12.86 -10.92
CA ILE A 143 -11.63 12.77 -12.32
C ILE A 143 -10.47 13.03 -13.30
N VAL A 144 -9.59 13.98 -13.01
CA VAL A 144 -8.38 14.21 -13.84
C VAL A 144 -7.54 12.93 -13.88
N VAL A 145 -7.25 12.34 -12.71
CA VAL A 145 -6.44 11.12 -12.62
C VAL A 145 -7.15 9.94 -13.30
N GLN A 146 -8.46 9.79 -13.11
CA GLN A 146 -9.25 8.82 -13.85
C GLN A 146 -9.08 9.00 -15.36
N THR A 147 -9.20 10.21 -15.86
CA THR A 147 -9.16 10.52 -17.30
C THR A 147 -7.81 10.19 -17.92
N ILE A 148 -6.70 10.53 -17.26
CA ILE A 148 -5.36 10.32 -17.82
C ILE A 148 -4.93 8.85 -17.83
N PHE A 149 -5.45 8.04 -16.90
CA PHE A 149 -5.10 6.61 -16.81
C PHE A 149 -6.12 5.67 -17.47
N ASN A 150 -7.39 6.10 -17.67
CA ASN A 150 -8.43 5.21 -18.14
C ASN A 150 -8.21 4.81 -19.61
N SER A 151 -8.25 3.51 -19.88
CA SER A 151 -8.08 2.95 -21.22
C SER A 151 -8.92 1.68 -21.39
N GLN A 152 -8.87 1.05 -22.56
CA GLN A 152 -9.56 -0.22 -22.80
C GLN A 152 -9.04 -1.36 -21.91
N ARG A 153 -7.76 -1.30 -21.51
CA ARG A 153 -7.12 -2.32 -20.68
C ARG A 153 -6.84 -1.93 -19.23
N PHE A 154 -6.99 -0.63 -18.90
CA PHE A 154 -6.80 -0.15 -17.53
C PHE A 154 -7.98 0.74 -17.14
N ARG A 155 -8.91 0.18 -16.37
CA ARG A 155 -10.12 0.87 -15.95
C ARG A 155 -9.91 1.59 -14.64
N VAL A 156 -10.22 2.89 -14.57
CA VAL A 156 -10.08 3.67 -13.33
C VAL A 156 -11.45 4.15 -12.85
N TYR A 157 -11.74 3.92 -11.58
CA TYR A 157 -12.94 4.40 -10.88
C TYR A 157 -12.57 5.51 -9.91
N THR A 158 -13.46 6.44 -9.64
CA THR A 158 -13.26 7.47 -8.62
C THR A 158 -13.83 7.03 -7.27
N ASN A 159 -13.27 7.59 -6.17
CA ASN A 159 -13.76 7.37 -4.82
C ASN A 159 -13.52 8.63 -3.98
N ASN A 160 -14.40 8.92 -3.03
CA ASN A 160 -14.32 10.08 -2.13
C ASN A 160 -13.77 9.75 -0.74
N ASP A 161 -13.31 8.50 -0.54
CA ASP A 161 -12.64 8.04 0.69
C ASP A 161 -11.15 7.71 0.43
N PRO A 162 -10.28 8.73 0.29
CA PRO A 162 -8.85 8.49 0.10
C PRO A 162 -8.20 7.78 1.29
N ILE A 163 -8.74 7.94 2.51
CA ILE A 163 -8.25 7.24 3.71
C ILE A 163 -8.43 5.74 3.54
N GLY A 164 -9.64 5.30 3.20
CA GLY A 164 -9.96 3.89 3.03
C GLY A 164 -9.19 3.24 1.88
N VAL A 165 -9.08 3.93 0.74
CA VAL A 165 -8.34 3.43 -0.43
C VAL A 165 -6.85 3.26 -0.12
N GLU A 166 -6.23 4.20 0.58
CA GLU A 166 -4.80 4.14 0.91
C GLU A 166 -4.50 3.10 1.99
N LEU A 167 -5.31 3.05 3.05
CA LEU A 167 -5.18 2.05 4.11
C LEU A 167 -5.37 0.63 3.58
N ALA A 168 -6.39 0.39 2.75
CA ALA A 168 -6.61 -0.90 2.13
C ALA A 168 -5.36 -1.39 1.37
N GLY A 169 -4.76 -0.51 0.55
CA GLY A 169 -3.53 -0.79 -0.19
C GLY A 169 -2.31 -1.08 0.68
N ALA A 170 -2.22 -0.48 1.87
CA ALA A 170 -1.12 -0.73 2.81
C ALA A 170 -1.34 -2.03 3.61
N LEU A 171 -2.54 -2.20 4.19
CA LEU A 171 -2.86 -3.30 5.11
C LEU A 171 -2.89 -4.67 4.42
N LYS A 172 -3.36 -4.76 3.17
CA LYS A 172 -3.35 -6.02 2.39
C LYS A 172 -1.98 -6.67 2.31
N ASN A 173 -0.91 -5.89 2.36
CA ASN A 173 0.46 -6.38 2.24
C ASN A 173 0.86 -7.27 3.44
N VAL A 174 0.32 -6.98 4.61
CA VAL A 174 0.47 -7.83 5.81
C VAL A 174 -0.25 -9.16 5.61
N MET A 175 -1.48 -9.11 5.09
CA MET A 175 -2.27 -10.31 4.81
C MET A 175 -1.63 -11.19 3.73
N ALA A 176 -0.95 -10.58 2.76
CA ALA A 176 -0.20 -11.32 1.74
C ALA A 176 0.98 -12.10 2.33
N ILE A 177 1.67 -11.58 3.35
CA ILE A 177 2.70 -12.35 4.08
C ILE A 177 2.06 -13.56 4.76
N ALA A 178 0.94 -13.37 5.47
CA ALA A 178 0.23 -14.46 6.13
C ALA A 178 -0.23 -15.55 5.17
N THR A 179 -0.79 -15.16 4.01
CA THR A 179 -1.27 -16.13 3.00
C THR A 179 -0.14 -16.84 2.28
N GLY A 180 0.99 -16.15 2.05
CA GLY A 180 2.21 -16.78 1.54
C GLY A 180 2.70 -17.88 2.49
N ALA A 181 2.72 -17.62 3.80
CA ALA A 181 3.09 -18.61 4.81
C ALA A 181 2.10 -19.80 4.85
N CYS A 182 0.80 -19.52 4.72
CA CYS A 182 -0.25 -20.55 4.64
C CYS A 182 -0.03 -21.49 3.45
N ASP A 183 0.25 -20.94 2.27
CA ASP A 183 0.50 -21.72 1.06
C ASP A 183 1.85 -22.46 1.11
N GLY A 184 2.88 -21.84 1.72
CA GLY A 184 4.17 -22.49 1.95
C GLY A 184 4.09 -23.70 2.89
N LEU A 185 3.14 -23.70 3.85
CA LEU A 185 2.81 -24.87 4.67
C LEU A 185 1.86 -25.87 3.99
N CYS A 186 1.45 -25.64 2.74
CA CYS A 186 0.51 -26.51 2.01
C CYS A 186 -0.84 -26.73 2.73
N LEU A 187 -1.39 -25.72 3.44
CA LEU A 187 -2.60 -25.85 4.25
C LEU A 187 -3.90 -25.91 3.43
N GLY A 188 -3.81 -25.63 2.13
CA GLY A 188 -4.91 -25.75 1.18
C GLY A 188 -5.86 -24.56 1.15
N THR A 189 -6.85 -24.67 0.26
CA THR A 189 -7.75 -23.55 -0.12
C THR A 189 -8.65 -23.09 1.02
N ASN A 190 -9.15 -24.01 1.86
CA ASN A 190 -10.04 -23.64 2.98
C ASN A 190 -9.32 -22.77 4.00
N ALA A 191 -8.09 -23.14 4.40
CA ALA A 191 -7.29 -22.37 5.35
C ALA A 191 -6.95 -20.98 4.78
N ARG A 192 -6.51 -20.93 3.53
CA ARG A 192 -6.22 -19.65 2.84
C ARG A 192 -7.46 -18.76 2.75
N SER A 193 -8.63 -19.30 2.37
CA SER A 193 -9.86 -18.53 2.25
C SER A 193 -10.32 -17.99 3.62
N ALA A 194 -10.25 -18.80 4.66
CA ALA A 194 -10.54 -18.37 6.02
C ALA A 194 -9.58 -17.25 6.47
N LEU A 195 -8.28 -17.40 6.21
CA LEU A 195 -7.27 -16.42 6.56
C LEU A 195 -7.50 -15.08 5.83
N VAL A 196 -7.79 -15.10 4.54
CA VAL A 196 -8.10 -13.88 3.74
C VAL A 196 -9.35 -13.18 4.29
N THR A 197 -10.42 -13.94 4.58
CA THR A 197 -11.67 -13.40 5.13
C THR A 197 -11.45 -12.77 6.50
N ARG A 198 -10.70 -13.44 7.38
CA ARG A 198 -10.39 -12.91 8.72
C ARG A 198 -9.42 -11.73 8.65
N GLY A 199 -8.47 -11.76 7.70
CA GLY A 199 -7.58 -10.65 7.39
C GLY A 199 -8.33 -9.41 6.93
N LEU A 200 -9.32 -9.56 6.04
CA LEU A 200 -10.20 -8.46 5.64
C LEU A 200 -10.91 -7.84 6.86
N ALA A 201 -11.40 -8.66 7.80
CA ALA A 201 -12.02 -8.17 9.01
C ALA A 201 -11.05 -7.35 9.90
N GLU A 202 -9.77 -7.73 9.97
CA GLU A 202 -8.75 -6.90 10.63
C GLU A 202 -8.53 -5.59 9.88
N MET A 203 -8.40 -5.63 8.56
CA MET A 203 -8.22 -4.45 7.71
C MET A 203 -9.37 -3.45 7.88
N VAL A 204 -10.62 -3.93 7.86
CA VAL A 204 -11.82 -3.10 8.07
C VAL A 204 -11.78 -2.45 9.45
N ARG A 205 -11.45 -3.21 10.51
CA ARG A 205 -11.38 -2.69 11.88
C ARG A 205 -10.36 -1.56 12.02
N ILE A 206 -9.17 -1.74 11.46
CA ILE A 206 -8.12 -0.72 11.46
C ILE A 206 -8.59 0.50 10.67
N ALA A 207 -9.02 0.30 9.43
CA ALA A 207 -9.34 1.38 8.52
C ALA A 207 -10.51 2.23 9.02
N VAL A 208 -11.60 1.61 9.49
CA VAL A 208 -12.76 2.32 10.07
C VAL A 208 -12.37 3.04 11.37
N GLY A 209 -11.54 2.42 12.22
CA GLY A 209 -11.01 3.08 13.41
C GLY A 209 -10.15 4.33 13.09
N TRP A 210 -9.64 4.43 11.88
CA TRP A 210 -8.85 5.59 11.40
C TRP A 210 -9.63 6.51 10.46
N GLY A 211 -10.97 6.35 10.39
CA GLY A 211 -11.87 7.27 9.70
C GLY A 211 -12.21 6.89 8.27
N ALA A 212 -11.87 5.67 7.82
CA ALA A 212 -12.28 5.16 6.53
C ALA A 212 -13.74 4.67 6.54
N GLN A 213 -14.34 4.60 5.35
CA GLN A 213 -15.64 3.97 5.14
C GLN A 213 -15.44 2.45 4.97
N ALA A 214 -16.24 1.64 5.65
CA ALA A 214 -16.15 0.18 5.57
C ALA A 214 -16.37 -0.33 4.13
N GLU A 215 -17.27 0.30 3.40
CA GLU A 215 -17.63 0.00 2.01
C GLU A 215 -16.43 0.09 1.07
N THR A 216 -15.50 1.01 1.32
CA THR A 216 -14.28 1.16 0.53
C THR A 216 -13.43 -0.10 0.57
N LEU A 217 -13.40 -0.79 1.71
CA LEU A 217 -12.62 -2.03 1.89
C LEU A 217 -13.21 -3.21 1.11
N TYR A 218 -14.48 -3.17 0.76
CA TYR A 218 -15.14 -4.19 -0.07
C TYR A 218 -15.00 -3.93 -1.59
N GLY A 219 -14.42 -2.79 -1.96
CA GLY A 219 -14.17 -2.39 -3.36
C GLY A 219 -12.85 -2.92 -3.93
N LEU A 220 -12.47 -2.33 -5.08
CA LEU A 220 -11.25 -2.69 -5.81
C LEU A 220 -9.97 -2.48 -5.00
N ALA A 221 -9.86 -1.37 -4.27
CA ALA A 221 -8.67 -1.08 -3.46
C ALA A 221 -8.55 -1.98 -2.21
N GLY A 222 -9.67 -2.52 -1.71
CA GLY A 222 -9.73 -3.47 -0.59
C GLY A 222 -9.74 -4.91 -1.05
N VAL A 223 -10.92 -5.53 -1.15
CA VAL A 223 -11.07 -6.95 -1.52
C VAL A 223 -10.37 -7.26 -2.85
N GLY A 224 -10.51 -6.40 -3.86
CA GLY A 224 -9.90 -6.64 -5.17
C GLY A 224 -8.39 -6.77 -5.10
N ASP A 225 -7.72 -5.80 -4.46
CA ASP A 225 -6.26 -5.79 -4.31
C ASP A 225 -5.76 -6.85 -3.31
N LEU A 226 -6.56 -7.14 -2.27
CA LEU A 226 -6.29 -8.22 -1.33
C LEU A 226 -6.26 -9.58 -2.05
N MET A 227 -7.29 -9.89 -2.84
CA MET A 227 -7.37 -11.14 -3.60
C MET A 227 -6.22 -11.30 -4.58
N ALA A 228 -5.92 -10.26 -5.37
CA ALA A 228 -4.81 -10.28 -6.33
C ALA A 228 -3.47 -10.50 -5.63
N THR A 229 -3.24 -9.83 -4.49
CA THR A 229 -1.95 -9.86 -3.79
C THR A 229 -1.74 -11.14 -2.99
N CYS A 230 -2.81 -11.69 -2.39
CA CYS A 230 -2.77 -12.90 -1.57
C CYS A 230 -2.77 -14.21 -2.38
N SER A 231 -3.04 -14.14 -3.69
CA SER A 231 -3.13 -15.33 -4.55
C SER A 231 -2.01 -15.42 -5.58
N SER A 232 -1.11 -14.44 -5.64
CA SER A 232 -0.12 -14.37 -6.70
C SER A 232 1.31 -14.47 -6.19
N PRO A 233 2.12 -15.38 -6.75
CA PRO A 233 3.55 -15.43 -6.48
C PRO A 233 4.32 -14.20 -7.01
N LEU A 234 3.69 -13.34 -7.81
CA LEU A 234 4.25 -12.06 -8.22
C LEU A 234 4.25 -11.02 -7.08
N SER A 235 3.48 -11.26 -6.02
CA SER A 235 3.48 -10.41 -4.83
C SER A 235 4.73 -10.64 -3.99
N ARG A 236 5.54 -9.60 -3.82
CA ARG A 236 6.74 -9.63 -2.96
C ARG A 236 6.42 -9.98 -1.51
N ASN A 237 5.29 -9.48 -0.99
CA ASN A 237 4.85 -9.78 0.36
C ASN A 237 4.42 -11.25 0.50
N TYR A 238 3.71 -11.79 -0.49
CA TYR A 238 3.41 -13.23 -0.55
C TYR A 238 4.70 -14.07 -0.57
N GLN A 239 5.69 -13.69 -1.41
CA GLN A 239 6.99 -14.38 -1.46
C GLN A 239 7.70 -14.40 -0.10
N VAL A 240 7.65 -13.28 0.66
CA VAL A 240 8.22 -13.25 2.03
C VAL A 240 7.59 -14.34 2.89
N GLY A 241 6.27 -14.39 2.97
CA GLY A 241 5.58 -15.40 3.79
C GLY A 241 5.85 -16.83 3.32
N TYR A 242 5.80 -17.06 2.01
CA TYR A 242 6.06 -18.38 1.42
C TYR A 242 7.47 -18.89 1.75
N ARG A 243 8.49 -18.04 1.57
CA ARG A 243 9.90 -18.39 1.83
C ARG A 243 10.19 -18.58 3.33
N LEU A 244 9.56 -17.79 4.22
CA LEU A 244 9.62 -18.04 5.66
C LEU A 244 9.07 -19.45 6.02
N ALA A 245 8.00 -19.89 5.36
CA ALA A 245 7.46 -21.22 5.57
C ALA A 245 8.34 -22.35 5.00
N GLN A 246 9.24 -22.03 4.06
CA GLN A 246 10.25 -22.94 3.56
C GLN A 246 11.52 -22.97 4.45
N GLY A 247 11.56 -22.20 5.54
CA GLY A 247 12.65 -22.17 6.51
C GLY A 247 13.74 -21.14 6.25
N GLU A 248 13.58 -20.24 5.25
CA GLU A 248 14.50 -19.13 5.05
C GLU A 248 14.29 -18.06 6.13
N THR A 249 15.36 -17.39 6.51
CA THR A 249 15.29 -16.25 7.45
C THR A 249 14.86 -14.98 6.74
N ILE A 250 14.28 -14.04 7.48
CA ILE A 250 13.86 -12.75 6.91
C ILE A 250 15.04 -11.99 6.27
N SER A 251 16.24 -12.09 6.82
CA SER A 251 17.44 -11.44 6.25
C SER A 251 17.77 -12.00 4.87
N GLU A 252 17.87 -13.33 4.74
CA GLU A 252 18.15 -14.01 3.48
C GLU A 252 17.10 -13.68 2.41
N ILE A 253 15.82 -13.62 2.84
CA ILE A 253 14.72 -13.26 1.95
C ILE A 253 14.88 -11.84 1.43
N LEU A 254 15.09 -10.86 2.31
CA LEU A 254 15.18 -9.45 1.94
C LEU A 254 16.43 -9.14 1.10
N ASP A 255 17.54 -9.86 1.31
CA ASP A 255 18.79 -9.69 0.56
C ASP A 255 18.64 -10.15 -0.91
N THR A 256 17.77 -11.12 -1.17
CA THR A 256 17.56 -11.71 -2.50
C THR A 256 16.26 -11.30 -3.18
N LEU A 257 15.36 -10.58 -2.46
CA LEU A 257 14.07 -10.16 -2.99
C LEU A 257 14.23 -8.96 -3.94
N GLU A 258 13.74 -9.10 -5.16
CA GLU A 258 13.70 -7.98 -6.11
C GLU A 258 12.71 -6.90 -5.66
N GLY A 259 13.21 -5.77 -5.17
CA GLY A 259 12.42 -4.61 -4.75
C GLY A 259 12.01 -4.68 -3.28
N THR A 260 10.98 -3.93 -2.87
CA THR A 260 10.60 -3.74 -1.48
C THR A 260 9.33 -4.52 -1.13
N ALA A 261 9.36 -5.27 -0.03
CA ALA A 261 8.16 -5.86 0.60
C ALA A 261 7.62 -4.89 1.66
N GLU A 262 6.75 -3.98 1.27
CA GLU A 262 6.22 -2.93 2.16
C GLU A 262 5.42 -3.50 3.35
N GLY A 263 4.90 -4.72 3.24
CA GLY A 263 4.21 -5.42 4.33
C GLY A 263 5.07 -5.63 5.57
N VAL A 264 6.39 -5.82 5.40
CA VAL A 264 7.32 -5.98 6.52
C VAL A 264 7.34 -4.72 7.39
N ASN A 265 7.54 -3.55 6.77
CA ASN A 265 7.51 -2.27 7.47
C ASN A 265 6.11 -1.94 8.03
N THR A 266 5.06 -2.19 7.24
CA THR A 266 3.66 -1.94 7.66
C THR A 266 3.32 -2.76 8.91
N THR A 267 3.72 -4.04 8.98
CA THR A 267 3.54 -4.88 10.17
C THR A 267 4.20 -4.28 11.40
N GLN A 268 5.45 -3.84 11.28
CA GLN A 268 6.19 -3.23 12.39
C GLN A 268 5.52 -1.96 12.90
N VAL A 269 5.06 -1.09 11.99
CA VAL A 269 4.35 0.16 12.31
C VAL A 269 3.05 -0.13 13.04
N LEU A 270 2.24 -1.07 12.56
CA LEU A 270 0.98 -1.48 13.19
C LEU A 270 1.21 -2.04 14.60
N MET A 271 2.21 -2.90 14.78
CA MET A 271 2.48 -3.50 16.09
C MET A 271 3.06 -2.51 17.09
N GLN A 272 3.79 -1.49 16.64
CA GLN A 272 4.19 -0.37 17.51
C GLN A 272 2.98 0.43 18.00
N LEU A 273 2.00 0.67 17.12
CA LEU A 273 0.75 1.32 17.49
C LEU A 273 -0.04 0.47 18.51
N VAL A 274 -0.20 -0.82 18.26
CA VAL A 274 -0.91 -1.74 19.18
C VAL A 274 -0.27 -1.72 20.58
N ARG A 275 1.06 -1.81 20.64
CA ARG A 275 1.81 -1.79 21.92
C ARG A 275 1.74 -0.45 22.66
N ALA A 276 1.45 0.64 21.94
CA ALA A 276 1.33 1.98 22.52
C ALA A 276 -0.09 2.31 23.01
N GLN A 277 -1.07 1.46 22.71
CA GLN A 277 -2.46 1.69 23.15
C GLN A 277 -2.64 1.37 24.64
N PRO A 278 -3.54 2.10 25.33
CA PRO A 278 -3.93 1.77 26.71
C PRO A 278 -4.61 0.39 26.80
N ASP A 279 -4.42 -0.30 27.93
CA ASP A 279 -4.94 -1.66 28.16
C ASP A 279 -6.46 -1.77 28.15
N ASP A 280 -7.19 -0.66 28.31
CA ASP A 280 -8.65 -0.66 28.41
C ASP A 280 -9.38 -0.77 27.04
N ARG A 281 -8.68 -0.57 25.92
CA ARG A 281 -9.24 -0.72 24.56
C ARG A 281 -8.21 -1.25 23.56
N PRO A 282 -7.78 -2.51 23.71
CA PRO A 282 -6.76 -3.05 22.81
C PRO A 282 -7.31 -3.22 21.38
N LEU A 283 -6.56 -2.73 20.40
CA LEU A 283 -6.81 -3.05 18.99
C LEU A 283 -6.40 -4.50 18.75
N GLU A 284 -7.37 -5.40 18.63
CA GLU A 284 -7.10 -6.82 18.39
C GLU A 284 -6.71 -7.06 16.93
N LEU A 285 -5.46 -7.39 16.69
CA LEU A 285 -4.90 -7.70 15.36
C LEU A 285 -4.21 -9.06 15.36
N PRO A 286 -4.94 -10.17 15.60
CA PRO A 286 -4.33 -11.48 15.80
C PRO A 286 -3.52 -11.99 14.60
N ILE A 287 -3.93 -11.74 13.36
CA ILE A 287 -3.17 -12.15 12.17
C ILE A 287 -1.91 -11.30 12.03
N THR A 288 -2.06 -9.99 12.15
CA THR A 288 -0.93 -9.04 12.10
C THR A 288 0.11 -9.34 13.18
N GLU A 289 -0.33 -9.69 14.39
CA GLU A 289 0.56 -10.08 15.50
C GLU A 289 1.35 -11.36 15.18
N GLN A 290 0.71 -12.38 14.60
CA GLN A 290 1.43 -13.59 14.20
C GLN A 290 2.41 -13.32 13.05
N VAL A 291 2.06 -12.45 12.11
CA VAL A 291 2.99 -12.00 11.06
C VAL A 291 4.19 -11.27 11.66
N ASP A 292 4.01 -10.39 12.65
CA ASP A 292 5.10 -9.69 13.35
C ASP A 292 6.06 -10.69 14.04
N ARG A 293 5.50 -11.69 14.73
CA ARG A 293 6.31 -12.75 15.38
C ARG A 293 7.10 -13.58 14.38
N LEU A 294 6.48 -13.92 13.23
CA LEU A 294 7.18 -14.63 12.15
C LEU A 294 8.33 -13.78 11.59
N LEU A 295 8.10 -12.51 11.32
CA LEU A 295 9.10 -11.59 10.78
C LEU A 295 10.28 -11.35 11.74
N ARG A 296 10.02 -11.47 13.07
CA ARG A 296 11.08 -11.36 14.09
C ARG A 296 11.75 -12.71 14.42
N GLY A 297 11.31 -13.80 13.78
CA GLY A 297 11.82 -15.14 14.08
C GLY A 297 11.44 -15.66 15.46
N GLU A 298 10.41 -15.10 16.10
CA GLU A 298 9.92 -15.49 17.43
C GLU A 298 8.93 -16.64 17.39
N SER A 299 8.44 -17.00 16.22
CA SER A 299 7.58 -18.16 16.00
C SER A 299 7.81 -18.74 14.61
N THR A 300 7.55 -20.03 14.48
CA THR A 300 7.47 -20.71 13.20
C THR A 300 6.08 -20.52 12.57
N PRO A 301 5.92 -20.70 11.26
CA PRO A 301 4.60 -20.67 10.60
C PRO A 301 3.59 -21.67 11.20
N ALA A 302 4.04 -22.86 11.63
CA ALA A 302 3.19 -23.84 12.28
C ALA A 302 2.70 -23.38 13.66
N GLU A 303 3.57 -22.77 14.46
CA GLU A 303 3.19 -22.18 15.76
C GLU A 303 2.23 -21.00 15.59
N ALA A 304 2.44 -20.15 14.59
CA ALA A 304 1.53 -19.05 14.26
C ALA A 304 0.13 -19.57 13.87
N LEU A 305 0.05 -20.63 13.07
CA LEU A 305 -1.21 -21.31 12.74
C LEU A 305 -1.90 -21.82 14.00
N ASN A 306 -1.17 -22.57 14.86
CA ASN A 306 -1.72 -23.10 16.11
C ASN A 306 -2.21 -21.98 17.03
N ALA A 307 -1.49 -20.87 17.14
CA ALA A 307 -1.91 -19.72 17.94
C ALA A 307 -3.22 -19.09 17.42
N LEU A 308 -3.41 -19.01 16.10
CA LEU A 308 -4.66 -18.51 15.50
C LEU A 308 -5.83 -19.50 15.72
N MET A 309 -5.59 -20.79 15.55
CA MET A 309 -6.62 -21.84 15.67
C MET A 309 -7.05 -22.11 17.12
N SER A 310 -6.19 -21.88 18.11
CA SER A 310 -6.48 -22.07 19.53
C SER A 310 -7.22 -20.90 20.19
N ARG A 311 -7.51 -19.81 19.45
CA ARG A 311 -8.28 -18.66 19.98
C ARG A 311 -9.69 -19.09 20.38
N VAL A 312 -10.20 -18.45 21.44
CA VAL A 312 -11.58 -18.68 21.90
C VAL A 312 -12.57 -18.39 20.77
N SER A 313 -13.49 -19.34 20.54
CA SER A 313 -14.54 -19.19 19.53
C SER A 313 -15.46 -18.03 19.90
N LYS A 314 -15.79 -17.20 18.93
CA LYS A 314 -16.69 -16.05 19.07
C LYS A 314 -17.62 -15.94 17.89
N ALA A 315 -18.73 -15.20 18.06
CA ALA A 315 -19.62 -14.92 16.95
C ALA A 315 -18.90 -14.21 15.81
N GLU A 316 -19.18 -14.59 14.55
CA GLU A 316 -18.67 -13.87 13.39
C GLU A 316 -19.39 -12.52 13.27
N ARG A 317 -18.67 -11.42 13.55
CA ARG A 317 -19.16 -10.05 13.46
C ARG A 317 -18.06 -9.18 12.88
N PHE A 318 -18.44 -8.29 11.96
CA PHE A 318 -17.60 -7.20 11.44
C PHE A 318 -17.85 -5.94 12.31
N ARG A 319 -17.44 -5.99 13.58
CA ARG A 319 -17.52 -4.84 14.50
C ARG A 319 -16.14 -4.36 14.83
#